data_845dd9e34367a0d5a1275a7d93ab21d7
#
_entry.id   845dd9e34367a0d5a1275a7d93ab21d7
#
_cell.length_a   1.000
_cell.length_b   1.000
_cell.length_c   1.000
_cell.angle_alpha   90.00
_cell.angle_beta   90.00
_cell.angle_gamma   90.00
#
_symmetry.space_group_name_H-M   'P 1'
#
loop_
_entity.id
_entity.type
_entity.pdbx_description
1 polymer ?
#
loop_
_entity_poly.entity_id
_entity_poly.type
_entity_poly.pdbx_seq_one_letter_code
_entity_poly.pdbx_strand_id
1 'polypeptide(L)'
;MKKIVLWAVLFGAGMVSAQFKVNIEAPDSFAKNQVIIYELGGSKDFITAQASKKNGKWQVNIPKNYMGRMKAYFPENNKSVSFISENKDVEMKLKIDAENNISSVDFLDKSNAKMDKVMHLQQRQTRVLPALQQIKAFYEEGSDFGKALAKEIALLQNEETIGAGYPFIAYYLENSKYALQENNPPLTTDNFIDFLANSGEMLETSSLMRPALINFLRSTTPTTVNKEVDKLLERVDVKTSRGQTILSELLAIFDAYGLEEQKEKYYQQASNLTCSINRNLAGSIKSIKNTSIGAVMPDYTFTANVTNAKAKKLSAVKADKKVVLFWASTCPHCLSELPIILENYKKLKQKNIEVVAFALDTDMKLYKEKTAPLPWINDTELKGWQSSYAETYNVHATPTYYVLDKNNKIIEKPANFSAFLSTLE
;
A
#
# COMPACT_ATOMS: atom_id res chain seq x y z
N MET A 1 3.13 -60.93 -32.13
CA MET A 1 2.81 -60.58 -30.71
C MET A 1 3.70 -59.44 -30.29
N LYS A 2 3.16 -58.20 -30.32
CA LYS A 2 3.89 -57.00 -29.89
C LYS A 2 3.56 -56.75 -28.43
N LYS A 3 4.56 -56.81 -27.56
CA LYS A 3 4.45 -56.47 -26.13
C LYS A 3 4.46 -54.94 -25.99
N ILE A 4 3.35 -54.36 -25.55
CA ILE A 4 3.24 -52.95 -25.16
C ILE A 4 3.75 -52.89 -23.71
N VAL A 5 4.88 -52.18 -23.51
CA VAL A 5 5.42 -51.86 -22.18
C VAL A 5 4.78 -50.52 -21.78
N LEU A 6 3.89 -50.58 -20.79
CA LEU A 6 3.26 -49.42 -20.18
C LEU A 6 4.24 -48.80 -19.19
N TRP A 7 4.79 -47.61 -19.50
CA TRP A 7 5.56 -46.81 -18.54
C TRP A 7 4.58 -46.07 -17.65
N ALA A 8 4.45 -46.50 -16.41
CA ALA A 8 3.76 -45.74 -15.38
C ALA A 8 4.67 -44.57 -14.95
N VAL A 9 4.35 -43.37 -15.39
CA VAL A 9 4.96 -42.13 -14.87
C VAL A 9 4.35 -41.87 -13.50
N LEU A 10 5.10 -42.24 -12.46
CA LEU A 10 4.81 -41.83 -11.09
C LEU A 10 5.03 -40.31 -10.99
N PHE A 11 3.95 -39.54 -11.05
CA PHE A 11 3.95 -38.16 -10.57
C PHE A 11 4.18 -38.19 -9.05
N GLY A 12 5.43 -38.07 -8.65
CA GLY A 12 5.79 -37.75 -7.28
C GLY A 12 5.22 -36.35 -6.94
N ALA A 13 4.08 -36.34 -6.27
CA ALA A 13 3.64 -35.13 -5.55
C ALA A 13 4.70 -34.85 -4.49
N GLY A 14 5.67 -34.01 -4.81
CA GLY A 14 6.59 -33.46 -3.84
C GLY A 14 5.75 -32.77 -2.76
N MET A 15 5.70 -33.36 -1.57
CA MET A 15 5.15 -32.65 -0.41
C MET A 15 6.06 -31.46 -0.17
N VAL A 16 5.63 -30.27 -0.59
CA VAL A 16 6.26 -29.02 -0.18
C VAL A 16 6.02 -28.93 1.32
N SER A 17 7.04 -29.21 2.12
CA SER A 17 6.98 -29.07 3.57
C SER A 17 6.73 -27.58 3.86
N ALA A 18 5.65 -27.28 4.58
CA ALA A 18 5.41 -25.93 5.05
C ALA A 18 6.55 -25.51 6.00
N GLN A 19 7.09 -24.31 5.79
CA GLN A 19 8.14 -23.78 6.67
C GLN A 19 7.54 -23.32 8.01
N PHE A 20 6.33 -22.72 7.97
CA PHE A 20 5.54 -22.38 9.16
C PHE A 20 4.06 -22.28 8.78
N LYS A 21 3.20 -22.16 9.79
CA LYS A 21 1.74 -22.10 9.61
C LYS A 21 1.20 -20.80 10.16
N VAL A 22 0.12 -20.32 9.53
CA VAL A 22 -0.70 -19.21 10.04
C VAL A 22 -2.08 -19.78 10.38
N ASN A 23 -2.40 -19.78 11.65
CA ASN A 23 -3.67 -20.26 12.20
C ASN A 23 -4.53 -19.05 12.62
N ILE A 24 -5.72 -18.94 12.02
CA ILE A 24 -6.63 -17.82 12.29
C ILE A 24 -7.97 -18.40 12.74
N GLU A 25 -8.43 -17.94 13.90
CA GLU A 25 -9.74 -18.25 14.43
C GLU A 25 -10.65 -17.03 14.41
N ALA A 26 -11.89 -17.18 13.97
CA ALA A 26 -12.89 -16.13 14.00
C ALA A 26 -14.30 -16.74 14.14
N PRO A 27 -15.28 -15.98 14.70
CA PRO A 27 -16.68 -16.42 14.75
C PRO A 27 -17.19 -16.89 13.38
N ASP A 28 -18.12 -17.83 13.38
CA ASP A 28 -18.68 -18.39 12.14
C ASP A 28 -19.44 -17.37 11.30
N SER A 29 -19.91 -16.28 11.92
CA SER A 29 -20.52 -15.15 11.22
C SER A 29 -19.57 -14.33 10.37
N PHE A 30 -18.25 -14.38 10.68
CA PHE A 30 -17.21 -13.65 9.96
C PHE A 30 -16.60 -14.54 8.89
N ALA A 31 -16.50 -14.05 7.65
CA ALA A 31 -15.95 -14.70 6.47
C ALA A 31 -16.06 -16.24 6.46
N LYS A 32 -16.78 -16.80 5.49
CA LYS A 32 -17.10 -18.25 5.49
C LYS A 32 -16.11 -19.09 4.70
N ASN A 33 -15.41 -18.48 3.73
CA ASN A 33 -14.66 -19.25 2.74
C ASN A 33 -13.14 -19.06 2.84
N GLN A 34 -12.63 -18.02 2.25
CA GLN A 34 -11.20 -17.92 1.93
C GLN A 34 -10.48 -16.85 2.74
N VAL A 35 -9.24 -17.16 3.12
CA VAL A 35 -8.23 -16.16 3.51
C VAL A 35 -7.06 -16.21 2.53
N ILE A 36 -6.53 -15.05 2.17
CA ILE A 36 -5.34 -14.88 1.34
C ILE A 36 -4.25 -14.25 2.22
N ILE A 37 -3.08 -14.87 2.24
CA ILE A 37 -1.92 -14.35 2.96
C ILE A 37 -1.00 -13.64 1.97
N TYR A 38 -0.68 -12.41 2.31
CA TYR A 38 0.29 -11.58 1.60
C TYR A 38 1.57 -11.43 2.40
N GLU A 39 2.69 -11.38 1.70
CA GLU A 39 3.99 -10.94 2.20
C GLU A 39 4.31 -9.54 1.67
N LEU A 40 5.00 -8.74 2.46
CA LEU A 40 5.46 -7.42 2.05
C LEU A 40 6.79 -7.53 1.29
N GLY A 41 6.93 -6.77 0.20
CA GLY A 41 8.20 -6.60 -0.52
C GLY A 41 8.36 -5.16 -1.00
N GLY A 42 9.17 -4.38 -0.29
CA GLY A 42 9.18 -2.92 -0.43
C GLY A 42 7.91 -2.31 0.19
N SER A 43 7.06 -1.69 -0.62
CA SER A 43 5.73 -1.23 -0.22
C SER A 43 4.58 -2.02 -0.85
N LYS A 44 4.89 -3.11 -1.57
CA LYS A 44 3.90 -3.92 -2.29
C LYS A 44 3.60 -5.22 -1.54
N ASP A 45 2.33 -5.61 -1.59
CA ASP A 45 1.85 -6.88 -1.07
C ASP A 45 1.86 -7.95 -2.17
N PHE A 46 2.43 -9.12 -1.87
CA PHE A 46 2.50 -10.25 -2.79
C PHE A 46 1.81 -11.46 -2.19
N ILE A 47 0.91 -12.10 -2.94
CA ILE A 47 0.26 -13.33 -2.49
C ILE A 47 1.32 -14.41 -2.27
N THR A 48 1.33 -14.99 -1.08
CA THR A 48 2.22 -16.11 -0.74
C THR A 48 1.48 -17.42 -0.53
N ALA A 49 0.27 -17.39 0.03
CA ALA A 49 -0.54 -18.57 0.27
C ALA A 49 -2.03 -18.21 0.43
N GLN A 50 -2.88 -19.24 0.36
CA GLN A 50 -4.32 -19.10 0.62
C GLN A 50 -4.88 -20.39 1.21
N ALA A 51 -5.97 -20.29 1.97
CA ALA A 51 -6.69 -21.45 2.48
C ALA A 51 -8.19 -21.16 2.62
N SER A 52 -8.99 -22.23 2.59
CA SER A 52 -10.41 -22.18 2.91
C SER A 52 -10.64 -22.45 4.39
N LYS A 53 -11.72 -21.89 4.97
CA LYS A 53 -12.14 -22.12 6.34
C LYS A 53 -12.55 -23.59 6.54
N LYS A 54 -12.05 -24.21 7.59
CA LYS A 54 -12.44 -25.57 8.01
C LYS A 54 -12.65 -25.58 9.52
N ASN A 55 -13.78 -26.08 9.97
CA ASN A 55 -14.11 -26.17 11.41
C ASN A 55 -13.91 -24.86 12.17
N GLY A 56 -14.39 -23.74 11.62
CA GLY A 56 -14.26 -22.42 12.25
C GLY A 56 -12.90 -21.74 12.15
N LYS A 57 -11.89 -22.37 11.50
CA LYS A 57 -10.51 -21.88 11.45
C LYS A 57 -9.94 -21.89 10.03
N TRP A 58 -9.00 -21.01 9.78
CA TRP A 58 -8.10 -21.08 8.61
C TRP A 58 -6.73 -21.55 9.07
N GLN A 59 -6.20 -22.59 8.46
CA GLN A 59 -4.82 -23.03 8.61
C GLN A 59 -4.14 -22.85 7.26
N VAL A 60 -3.22 -21.91 7.18
CA VAL A 60 -2.49 -21.57 5.96
C VAL A 60 -1.05 -22.03 6.10
N ASN A 61 -0.60 -22.91 5.21
CA ASN A 61 0.78 -23.35 5.15
C ASN A 61 1.60 -22.36 4.30
N ILE A 62 2.64 -21.78 4.88
CA ILE A 62 3.56 -20.89 4.17
C ILE A 62 4.72 -21.74 3.63
N PRO A 63 4.93 -21.77 2.29
CA PRO A 63 5.83 -22.73 1.66
C PRO A 63 7.30 -22.34 1.69
N LYS A 64 7.65 -21.16 2.20
CA LYS A 64 9.02 -20.62 2.22
C LYS A 64 9.32 -19.87 3.51
N ASN A 65 10.60 -19.71 3.81
CA ASN A 65 11.04 -18.80 4.85
C ASN A 65 10.67 -17.36 4.49
N TYR A 66 10.14 -16.65 5.45
CA TYR A 66 9.87 -15.24 5.32
C TYR A 66 9.90 -14.57 6.69
N MET A 67 10.76 -13.58 6.85
CA MET A 67 10.87 -12.76 8.06
C MET A 67 10.44 -11.34 7.72
N GLY A 68 9.34 -10.87 8.33
CA GLY A 68 8.78 -9.57 7.97
C GLY A 68 7.29 -9.43 8.23
N ARG A 69 6.75 -8.33 7.73
CA ARG A 69 5.31 -8.04 7.80
C ARG A 69 4.53 -8.87 6.80
N MET A 70 3.44 -9.40 7.27
CA MET A 70 2.45 -10.16 6.49
C MET A 70 1.05 -9.59 6.72
N LYS A 71 0.13 -9.96 5.83
CA LYS A 71 -1.27 -9.55 5.92
C LYS A 71 -2.18 -10.73 5.57
N ALA A 72 -3.14 -11.01 6.44
CA ALA A 72 -4.26 -11.89 6.15
C ALA A 72 -5.43 -11.05 5.62
N TYR A 73 -5.90 -11.35 4.42
CA TYR A 73 -7.01 -10.67 3.77
C TYR A 73 -8.19 -11.62 3.59
N PHE A 74 -9.37 -11.16 3.94
CA PHE A 74 -10.64 -11.89 3.85
C PHE A 74 -11.49 -11.28 2.74
N PRO A 75 -11.49 -11.87 1.52
CA PRO A 75 -12.14 -11.28 0.34
C PRO A 75 -13.64 -11.04 0.52
N GLU A 76 -14.33 -11.93 1.23
CA GLU A 76 -15.79 -11.83 1.41
C GLU A 76 -16.22 -10.56 2.16
N ASN A 77 -15.42 -10.15 3.15
CA ASN A 77 -15.73 -9.01 4.02
C ASN A 77 -14.89 -7.79 3.66
N ASN A 78 -13.94 -7.94 2.75
CA ASN A 78 -12.94 -6.94 2.42
C ASN A 78 -12.19 -6.39 3.65
N LYS A 79 -11.84 -7.28 4.59
CA LYS A 79 -11.13 -6.97 5.82
C LYS A 79 -9.74 -7.59 5.79
N SER A 80 -8.82 -6.98 6.53
CA SER A 80 -7.47 -7.53 6.66
C SER A 80 -6.90 -7.34 8.06
N VAL A 81 -5.96 -8.20 8.40
CA VAL A 81 -5.16 -8.14 9.62
C VAL A 81 -3.70 -8.18 9.26
N SER A 82 -2.92 -7.25 9.79
CA SER A 82 -1.46 -7.24 9.66
C SER A 82 -0.83 -7.97 10.85
N PHE A 83 0.19 -8.75 10.56
CA PHE A 83 0.97 -9.49 11.55
C PHE A 83 2.43 -9.61 11.08
N ILE A 84 3.29 -10.21 11.89
CA ILE A 84 4.69 -10.47 11.53
C ILE A 84 4.98 -11.96 11.47
N SER A 85 5.97 -12.32 10.67
CA SER A 85 6.60 -13.64 10.69
C SER A 85 8.05 -13.53 11.13
N GLU A 86 8.46 -14.45 11.99
CA GLU A 86 9.86 -14.73 12.36
C GLU A 86 10.21 -16.18 12.02
N ASN A 87 9.65 -16.72 10.93
CA ASN A 87 9.75 -18.13 10.51
C ASN A 87 9.23 -19.11 11.58
N LYS A 88 8.23 -18.69 12.34
CA LYS A 88 7.56 -19.47 13.38
C LYS A 88 6.06 -19.47 13.12
N ASP A 89 5.38 -20.49 13.62
CA ASP A 89 3.93 -20.57 13.53
C ASP A 89 3.28 -19.32 14.17
N VAL A 90 2.27 -18.79 13.47
CA VAL A 90 1.48 -17.62 13.88
C VAL A 90 0.11 -18.09 14.28
N GLU A 91 -0.36 -17.62 15.43
CA GLU A 91 -1.68 -17.96 15.96
C GLU A 91 -2.42 -16.69 16.38
N MET A 92 -3.62 -16.49 15.82
CA MET A 92 -4.44 -15.33 16.15
C MET A 92 -5.92 -15.66 16.22
N LYS A 93 -6.62 -14.92 17.11
CA LYS A 93 -8.07 -14.96 17.25
C LYS A 93 -8.65 -13.59 17.00
N LEU A 94 -9.59 -13.50 16.05
CA LEU A 94 -10.26 -12.26 15.68
C LEU A 94 -11.49 -12.04 16.56
N LYS A 95 -11.63 -10.83 17.09
CA LYS A 95 -12.87 -10.35 17.72
C LYS A 95 -13.62 -9.49 16.74
N ILE A 96 -14.90 -9.76 16.59
CA ILE A 96 -15.74 -9.15 15.57
C ILE A 96 -16.84 -8.36 16.27
N ASP A 97 -17.07 -7.12 15.83
CA ASP A 97 -18.15 -6.28 16.34
C ASP A 97 -19.52 -6.60 15.66
N ALA A 98 -20.56 -5.88 16.06
CA ALA A 98 -21.92 -6.08 15.56
C ALA A 98 -22.05 -5.70 14.06
N GLU A 99 -21.20 -4.81 13.56
CA GLU A 99 -21.14 -4.39 12.16
C GLU A 99 -20.26 -5.30 11.29
N ASN A 100 -19.81 -6.45 11.85
CA ASN A 100 -18.94 -7.41 11.16
C ASN A 100 -17.54 -6.85 10.82
N ASN A 101 -17.02 -5.89 11.61
CA ASN A 101 -15.65 -5.42 11.53
C ASN A 101 -14.76 -6.16 12.52
N ILE A 102 -13.47 -6.23 12.23
CA ILE A 102 -12.47 -6.74 13.16
C ILE A 102 -12.22 -5.65 14.22
N SER A 103 -12.75 -5.85 15.42
CA SER A 103 -12.62 -4.90 16.54
C SER A 103 -11.28 -5.01 17.25
N SER A 104 -10.73 -6.23 17.35
CA SER A 104 -9.40 -6.48 17.89
C SER A 104 -8.87 -7.86 17.46
N VAL A 105 -7.58 -8.06 17.63
CA VAL A 105 -6.88 -9.33 17.37
C VAL A 105 -6.16 -9.76 18.63
N ASP A 106 -6.45 -10.96 19.11
CA ASP A 106 -5.69 -11.58 20.18
C ASP A 106 -4.60 -12.45 19.54
N PHE A 107 -3.35 -12.01 19.57
CA PHE A 107 -2.21 -12.81 19.15
C PHE A 107 -1.82 -13.81 20.23
N LEU A 108 -1.86 -15.09 19.89
CA LEU A 108 -1.56 -16.18 20.84
C LEU A 108 -0.10 -16.62 20.72
N ASP A 109 0.56 -16.33 19.59
CA ASP A 109 1.99 -16.53 19.47
C ASP A 109 2.79 -15.39 20.09
N LYS A 110 4.01 -15.74 20.59
CA LYS A 110 4.84 -14.79 21.36
C LYS A 110 5.37 -13.63 20.52
N SER A 111 5.66 -13.85 19.24
CA SER A 111 6.26 -12.83 18.37
C SER A 111 5.25 -11.72 18.08
N ASN A 112 4.04 -12.08 17.64
CA ASN A 112 3.02 -11.09 17.36
C ASN A 112 2.47 -10.42 18.62
N ALA A 113 2.29 -11.15 19.72
CA ALA A 113 1.91 -10.55 21.01
C ALA A 113 2.97 -9.55 21.51
N LYS A 114 4.26 -9.79 21.25
CA LYS A 114 5.34 -8.85 21.57
C LYS A 114 5.32 -7.65 20.64
N MET A 115 5.17 -7.87 19.31
CA MET A 115 5.11 -6.79 18.32
C MET A 115 3.91 -5.87 18.57
N ASP A 116 2.76 -6.42 18.93
CA ASP A 116 1.56 -5.65 19.29
C ASP A 116 1.84 -4.68 20.45
N LYS A 117 2.48 -5.16 21.53
CA LYS A 117 2.91 -4.29 22.63
C LYS A 117 3.87 -3.19 22.18
N VAL A 118 4.85 -3.53 21.34
CA VAL A 118 5.81 -2.56 20.77
C VAL A 118 5.08 -1.49 19.97
N MET A 119 4.15 -1.87 19.10
CA MET A 119 3.39 -0.92 18.28
C MET A 119 2.51 -0.01 19.13
N HIS A 120 1.85 -0.55 20.16
CA HIS A 120 1.06 0.24 21.11
C HIS A 120 1.94 1.23 21.89
N LEU A 121 3.11 0.81 22.34
CA LEU A 121 4.06 1.70 23.02
C LEU A 121 4.53 2.83 22.11
N GLN A 122 4.97 2.51 20.89
CA GLN A 122 5.39 3.51 19.90
C GLN A 122 4.28 4.50 19.56
N GLN A 123 3.04 4.03 19.41
CA GLN A 123 1.90 4.92 19.18
C GLN A 123 1.69 5.89 20.34
N ARG A 124 1.82 5.43 21.59
CA ARG A 124 1.72 6.29 22.78
C ARG A 124 2.92 7.25 22.87
N GLN A 125 4.12 6.79 22.57
CA GLN A 125 5.33 7.64 22.52
C GLN A 125 5.17 8.77 21.50
N THR A 126 4.61 8.49 20.33
CA THR A 126 4.47 9.49 19.27
C THR A 126 3.30 10.46 19.51
N ARG A 127 2.18 9.99 20.06
CA ARG A 127 0.96 10.80 20.18
C ARG A 127 0.71 11.36 21.58
N VAL A 128 1.01 10.58 22.62
CA VAL A 128 0.66 10.93 23.99
C VAL A 128 1.83 11.61 24.71
N LEU A 129 3.05 11.10 24.56
CA LEU A 129 4.22 11.63 25.28
C LEU A 129 4.46 13.13 25.05
N PRO A 130 4.39 13.68 23.81
CA PRO A 130 4.58 15.13 23.59
C PRO A 130 3.53 15.96 24.33
N ALA A 131 2.26 15.52 24.32
CA ALA A 131 1.18 16.22 25.03
C ALA A 131 1.40 16.21 26.55
N LEU A 132 1.81 15.06 27.11
CA LEU A 132 2.14 14.95 28.54
C LEU A 132 3.33 15.83 28.94
N GLN A 133 4.35 15.91 28.09
CA GLN A 133 5.50 16.80 28.31
C GLN A 133 5.11 18.29 28.30
N GLN A 134 4.22 18.70 27.41
CA GLN A 134 3.69 20.05 27.39
C GLN A 134 2.85 20.37 28.65
N ILE A 135 1.99 19.45 29.05
CA ILE A 135 1.16 19.61 30.26
C ILE A 135 2.02 19.68 31.52
N LYS A 136 3.12 18.93 31.58
CA LYS A 136 4.04 18.90 32.74
C LYS A 136 4.50 20.30 33.17
N ALA A 137 4.70 21.21 32.20
CA ALA A 137 5.16 22.56 32.47
C ALA A 137 4.18 23.43 33.30
N PHE A 138 2.91 23.02 33.40
CA PHE A 138 1.86 23.77 34.06
C PHE A 138 1.49 23.23 35.47
N TYR A 139 2.15 22.15 35.92
CA TYR A 139 1.85 21.50 37.20
C TYR A 139 3.09 21.40 38.08
N GLU A 140 2.89 21.63 39.38
CA GLU A 140 3.94 21.47 40.38
C GLU A 140 4.36 19.98 40.50
N GLU A 141 5.65 19.71 40.48
CA GLU A 141 6.18 18.35 40.56
C GLU A 141 5.79 17.63 41.89
N GLY A 142 5.58 18.39 42.97
CA GLY A 142 5.17 17.88 44.26
C GLY A 142 3.69 17.52 44.38
N SER A 143 2.83 18.02 43.50
CA SER A 143 1.40 17.71 43.47
C SER A 143 1.13 16.25 43.11
N ASP A 144 -0.02 15.71 43.54
CA ASP A 144 -0.39 14.32 43.20
C ASP A 144 -0.49 14.10 41.68
N PHE A 145 -1.04 15.06 40.97
CA PHE A 145 -1.11 15.00 39.50
C PHE A 145 0.29 15.14 38.86
N GLY A 146 1.14 16.04 39.35
CA GLY A 146 2.52 16.21 38.86
C GLY A 146 3.36 14.92 39.02
N LYS A 147 3.22 14.22 40.18
CA LYS A 147 3.86 12.92 40.38
C LYS A 147 3.33 11.83 39.47
N ALA A 148 1.99 11.74 39.27
CA ALA A 148 1.38 10.78 38.35
C ALA A 148 1.83 11.03 36.90
N LEU A 149 1.87 12.30 36.49
CA LEU A 149 2.31 12.73 35.18
C LEU A 149 3.80 12.38 34.92
N ALA A 150 4.67 12.67 35.88
CA ALA A 150 6.09 12.32 35.80
C ALA A 150 6.29 10.80 35.69
N LYS A 151 5.53 10.01 36.45
CA LYS A 151 5.56 8.54 36.37
C LYS A 151 5.13 8.03 35.00
N GLU A 152 4.04 8.58 34.44
CA GLU A 152 3.56 8.17 33.12
C GLU A 152 4.55 8.54 32.01
N ILE A 153 5.13 9.74 32.06
CA ILE A 153 6.19 10.17 31.13
C ILE A 153 7.39 9.20 31.19
N ALA A 154 7.84 8.85 32.39
CA ALA A 154 8.97 7.93 32.59
C ALA A 154 8.66 6.53 32.03
N LEU A 155 7.43 6.03 32.19
CA LEU A 155 7.00 4.75 31.62
C LEU A 155 7.01 4.78 30.07
N LEU A 156 6.58 5.89 29.46
CA LEU A 156 6.58 6.05 28.01
C LEU A 156 7.97 6.28 27.44
N GLN A 157 8.90 6.82 28.21
CA GLN A 157 10.30 7.03 27.78
C GLN A 157 11.16 5.77 27.90
N ASN A 158 10.67 4.73 28.61
CA ASN A 158 11.41 3.49 28.75
C ASN A 158 11.45 2.73 27.41
N GLU A 159 12.68 2.44 26.94
CA GLU A 159 12.87 1.57 25.78
C GLU A 159 12.65 0.10 26.21
N GLU A 160 11.85 -0.61 25.42
CA GLU A 160 11.63 -2.03 25.65
C GLU A 160 12.82 -2.83 25.11
N THR A 161 13.55 -3.50 26.00
CA THR A 161 14.66 -4.38 25.61
C THR A 161 14.10 -5.63 24.91
N ILE A 162 14.50 -5.85 23.67
CA ILE A 162 14.12 -7.00 22.89
C ILE A 162 15.23 -8.06 22.96
N GLY A 163 14.87 -9.24 23.45
CA GLY A 163 15.81 -10.37 23.51
C GLY A 163 16.14 -10.94 22.13
N ALA A 164 17.24 -11.67 22.04
CA ALA A 164 17.76 -12.28 20.80
C ALA A 164 16.76 -13.24 20.09
N GLY A 165 15.68 -13.64 20.76
CA GLY A 165 14.63 -14.51 20.17
C GLY A 165 13.66 -13.84 19.22
N TYR A 166 13.78 -12.50 18.98
CA TYR A 166 12.87 -11.70 18.17
C TYR A 166 13.64 -10.81 17.16
N PRO A 167 14.32 -11.40 16.17
CA PRO A 167 15.22 -10.68 15.29
C PRO A 167 14.51 -9.62 14.44
N PHE A 168 13.29 -9.87 13.97
CA PHE A 168 12.54 -8.89 13.20
C PHE A 168 12.12 -7.68 14.06
N ILE A 169 11.65 -7.93 15.29
CA ILE A 169 11.23 -6.85 16.20
C ILE A 169 12.44 -5.99 16.59
N ALA A 170 13.58 -6.62 16.89
CA ALA A 170 14.83 -5.91 17.20
C ALA A 170 15.27 -5.03 16.02
N TYR A 171 15.29 -5.58 14.80
CA TYR A 171 15.58 -4.83 13.59
C TYR A 171 14.63 -3.65 13.39
N TYR A 172 13.32 -3.89 13.56
CA TYR A 172 12.30 -2.85 13.38
C TYR A 172 12.50 -1.69 14.37
N LEU A 173 12.70 -1.99 15.66
CA LEU A 173 12.91 -0.96 16.69
C LEU A 173 14.19 -0.15 16.45
N GLU A 174 15.30 -0.82 16.19
CA GLU A 174 16.59 -0.17 15.93
C GLU A 174 16.52 0.81 14.75
N ASN A 175 15.77 0.44 13.70
CA ASN A 175 15.74 1.17 12.45
C ASN A 175 14.49 2.05 12.26
N SER A 176 13.51 2.01 13.17
CA SER A 176 12.29 2.81 13.08
C SER A 176 12.57 4.33 13.03
N LYS A 177 13.68 4.80 13.60
CA LYS A 177 14.13 6.20 13.54
C LYS A 177 14.21 6.75 12.11
N TYR A 178 14.56 5.93 11.12
CA TYR A 178 14.61 6.37 9.71
C TYR A 178 13.21 6.60 9.10
N ALA A 179 12.18 6.06 9.72
CA ALA A 179 10.79 6.25 9.30
C ALA A 179 10.07 7.39 10.05
N LEU A 180 10.67 7.96 11.11
CA LEU A 180 10.10 9.08 11.86
C LEU A 180 10.29 10.39 11.09
N GLN A 181 9.30 11.29 11.19
CA GLN A 181 9.39 12.61 10.52
C GLN A 181 10.40 13.54 11.17
N GLU A 182 10.58 13.43 12.47
CA GLU A 182 11.50 14.25 13.26
C GLU A 182 12.43 13.36 14.07
N ASN A 183 13.70 13.65 14.01
CA ASN A 183 14.75 13.02 14.80
C ASN A 183 15.57 14.10 15.52
N ASN A 184 16.02 13.81 16.72
CA ASN A 184 16.90 14.68 17.47
C ASN A 184 18.16 13.90 17.93
N PRO A 185 19.35 14.17 17.36
CA PRO A 185 19.62 15.13 16.28
C PRO A 185 19.02 14.72 14.92
N PRO A 186 18.79 15.68 14.00
CA PRO A 186 18.29 15.36 12.65
C PRO A 186 19.24 14.42 11.90
N LEU A 187 18.65 13.47 11.16
CA LEU A 187 19.42 12.57 10.30
C LEU A 187 19.82 13.29 9.01
N THR A 188 21.07 13.06 8.59
CA THR A 188 21.61 13.60 7.34
C THR A 188 21.24 12.71 6.15
N THR A 189 21.35 13.25 4.94
CA THR A 189 21.18 12.50 3.69
C THR A 189 22.09 11.26 3.66
N ASP A 190 23.34 11.38 4.12
CA ASP A 190 24.28 10.26 4.17
C ASP A 190 23.84 9.17 5.15
N ASN A 191 23.24 9.52 6.29
CA ASN A 191 22.69 8.51 7.21
C ASN A 191 21.59 7.68 6.55
N PHE A 192 20.72 8.30 5.73
CA PHE A 192 19.69 7.57 4.98
C PHE A 192 20.32 6.68 3.90
N ILE A 193 21.31 7.19 3.15
CA ILE A 193 22.00 6.42 2.10
C ILE A 193 22.67 5.19 2.73
N ASP A 194 23.41 5.36 3.83
CA ASP A 194 24.08 4.26 4.51
C ASP A 194 23.09 3.24 5.05
N PHE A 195 21.98 3.69 5.64
CA PHE A 195 20.91 2.79 6.10
C PHE A 195 20.31 1.99 4.94
N LEU A 196 19.89 2.66 3.87
CA LEU A 196 19.23 2.04 2.71
C LEU A 196 20.17 1.06 1.98
N ALA A 197 21.46 1.36 1.93
CA ALA A 197 22.45 0.53 1.25
C ALA A 197 22.91 -0.67 2.08
N ASN A 198 23.16 -0.46 3.38
CA ASN A 198 23.82 -1.46 4.22
C ASN A 198 22.85 -2.28 5.08
N SER A 199 21.55 -1.97 5.08
CA SER A 199 20.55 -2.69 5.84
C SER A 199 20.40 -4.14 5.38
N GLY A 200 20.03 -5.07 6.28
CA GLY A 200 19.75 -6.47 5.96
C GLY A 200 18.47 -6.65 5.11
N GLU A 201 18.15 -7.90 4.77
CA GLU A 201 16.96 -8.25 3.95
C GLU A 201 15.64 -7.79 4.56
N MET A 202 15.60 -7.56 5.88
CA MET A 202 14.41 -7.07 6.58
C MET A 202 14.02 -5.63 6.21
N LEU A 203 14.87 -4.88 5.49
CA LEU A 203 14.47 -3.56 4.98
C LEU A 203 13.25 -3.65 4.06
N GLU A 204 13.27 -4.60 3.11
CA GLU A 204 12.19 -4.80 2.14
C GLU A 204 10.92 -5.37 2.78
N THR A 205 11.05 -6.03 3.93
CA THR A 205 9.93 -6.72 4.58
C THR A 205 9.40 -6.02 5.84
N SER A 206 10.06 -4.92 6.28
CA SER A 206 9.72 -4.23 7.54
C SER A 206 8.69 -3.12 7.41
N SER A 207 8.36 -2.65 6.21
CA SER A 207 7.63 -1.40 5.93
C SER A 207 8.40 -0.10 6.23
N LEU A 208 9.70 -0.17 6.55
CA LEU A 208 10.51 1.01 6.84
C LEU A 208 11.08 1.67 5.57
N MET A 209 11.23 0.93 4.46
CA MET A 209 11.88 1.41 3.24
C MET A 209 11.23 2.67 2.68
N ARG A 210 9.92 2.64 2.43
CA ARG A 210 9.21 3.79 1.82
C ARG A 210 9.23 5.04 2.70
N PRO A 211 8.91 4.99 4.01
CA PRO A 211 9.06 6.14 4.89
C PRO A 211 10.49 6.68 4.96
N ALA A 212 11.50 5.79 5.00
CA ALA A 212 12.90 6.20 5.00
C ALA A 212 13.28 6.91 3.69
N LEU A 213 12.81 6.44 2.53
CA LEU A 213 13.01 7.11 1.23
C LEU A 213 12.31 8.48 1.17
N ILE A 214 11.11 8.61 1.73
CA ILE A 214 10.42 9.90 1.83
C ILE A 214 11.24 10.87 2.70
N ASN A 215 11.75 10.43 3.85
CA ASN A 215 12.56 11.25 4.73
C ASN A 215 13.94 11.58 4.12
N PHE A 216 14.54 10.63 3.39
CA PHE A 216 15.72 10.89 2.57
C PHE A 216 15.47 12.03 1.56
N LEU A 217 14.36 11.97 0.80
CA LEU A 217 14.03 13.04 -0.15
C LEU A 217 13.76 14.38 0.56
N ARG A 218 13.13 14.36 1.73
CA ARG A 218 12.92 15.58 2.56
C ARG A 218 14.23 16.19 3.06
N SER A 219 15.28 15.41 3.23
CA SER A 219 16.61 15.91 3.61
C SER A 219 17.37 16.55 2.44
N THR A 220 16.83 16.49 1.22
CA THR A 220 17.39 17.12 0.01
C THR A 220 16.72 18.46 -0.29
N THR A 221 17.27 19.19 -1.28
CA THR A 221 16.68 20.40 -1.84
C THR A 221 16.33 20.19 -3.31
N PRO A 222 15.50 21.04 -3.94
CA PRO A 222 15.23 20.95 -5.38
C PRO A 222 16.47 20.95 -6.25
N THR A 223 17.56 21.58 -5.80
CA THR A 223 18.84 21.65 -6.54
C THR A 223 19.76 20.46 -6.28
N THR A 224 19.57 19.72 -5.19
CA THR A 224 20.45 18.60 -4.81
C THR A 224 19.82 17.24 -5.00
N VAL A 225 18.49 17.16 -5.11
CA VAL A 225 17.73 15.89 -5.13
C VAL A 225 18.27 14.91 -6.18
N ASN A 226 18.50 15.34 -7.41
CA ASN A 226 19.02 14.46 -8.46
C ASN A 226 20.39 13.89 -8.12
N LYS A 227 21.30 14.72 -7.60
CA LYS A 227 22.66 14.30 -7.16
C LYS A 227 22.59 13.27 -6.04
N GLU A 228 21.75 13.51 -5.04
CA GLU A 228 21.66 12.62 -3.88
C GLU A 228 20.98 11.30 -4.22
N VAL A 229 19.97 11.32 -5.11
CA VAL A 229 19.33 10.10 -5.63
C VAL A 229 20.31 9.30 -6.49
N ASP A 230 21.10 9.95 -7.36
CA ASP A 230 22.14 9.28 -8.15
C ASP A 230 23.16 8.59 -7.21
N LYS A 231 23.62 9.28 -6.15
CA LYS A 231 24.52 8.73 -5.12
C LYS A 231 23.91 7.52 -4.40
N LEU A 232 22.60 7.59 -4.04
CA LEU A 232 21.91 6.45 -3.43
C LEU A 232 21.87 5.26 -4.40
N LEU A 233 21.44 5.47 -5.65
CA LEU A 233 21.29 4.40 -6.65
C LEU A 233 22.63 3.78 -7.05
N GLU A 234 23.71 4.55 -7.07
CA GLU A 234 25.06 4.03 -7.24
C GLU A 234 25.45 3.15 -6.03
N ARG A 235 25.19 3.63 -4.80
CA ARG A 235 25.57 2.93 -3.57
C ARG A 235 24.85 1.59 -3.39
N VAL A 236 23.54 1.51 -3.75
CA VAL A 236 22.74 0.28 -3.63
C VAL A 236 22.92 -0.64 -4.82
N ASP A 237 23.53 -0.19 -5.90
CA ASP A 237 23.66 -0.85 -7.21
C ASP A 237 22.31 -1.31 -7.80
N VAL A 238 21.78 -0.56 -8.76
CA VAL A 238 20.50 -0.83 -9.45
C VAL A 238 20.46 -2.16 -10.20
N LYS A 239 21.57 -2.87 -10.31
CA LYS A 239 21.60 -4.25 -10.84
C LYS A 239 21.21 -5.29 -9.79
N THR A 240 21.22 -4.93 -8.51
CA THR A 240 20.81 -5.80 -7.41
C THR A 240 19.30 -5.78 -7.21
N SER A 241 18.74 -6.80 -6.57
CA SER A 241 17.31 -6.86 -6.22
C SER A 241 16.90 -5.67 -5.33
N ARG A 242 17.75 -5.29 -4.37
CA ARG A 242 17.53 -4.13 -3.50
C ARG A 242 17.53 -2.82 -4.27
N GLY A 243 18.55 -2.58 -5.08
CA GLY A 243 18.65 -1.35 -5.88
C GLY A 243 17.45 -1.19 -6.79
N GLN A 244 16.98 -2.26 -7.41
CA GLN A 244 15.76 -2.26 -8.22
C GLN A 244 14.49 -2.01 -7.42
N THR A 245 14.38 -2.55 -6.20
CA THR A 245 13.24 -2.27 -5.31
C THR A 245 13.23 -0.82 -4.87
N ILE A 246 14.39 -0.25 -4.48
CA ILE A 246 14.53 1.16 -4.14
C ILE A 246 14.19 2.06 -5.34
N LEU A 247 14.69 1.75 -6.54
CA LEU A 247 14.35 2.49 -7.75
C LEU A 247 12.84 2.44 -8.05
N SER A 248 12.21 1.28 -7.88
CA SER A 248 10.74 1.12 -8.00
C SER A 248 9.98 1.99 -7.00
N GLU A 249 10.42 2.06 -5.74
CA GLU A 249 9.81 2.90 -4.70
C GLU A 249 10.00 4.39 -5.00
N LEU A 250 11.19 4.80 -5.43
CA LEU A 250 11.46 6.18 -5.82
C LEU A 250 10.56 6.62 -6.97
N LEU A 251 10.40 5.80 -8.01
CA LEU A 251 9.49 6.09 -9.12
C LEU A 251 8.05 6.29 -8.64
N ALA A 252 7.58 5.44 -7.73
CA ALA A 252 6.24 5.55 -7.15
C ALA A 252 6.10 6.81 -6.25
N ILE A 253 7.16 7.20 -5.54
CA ILE A 253 7.17 8.42 -4.73
C ILE A 253 7.17 9.66 -5.64
N PHE A 254 8.02 9.71 -6.67
CA PHE A 254 8.07 10.82 -7.61
C PHE A 254 6.72 11.04 -8.30
N ASP A 255 6.07 9.97 -8.74
CA ASP A 255 4.73 10.07 -9.35
C ASP A 255 3.69 10.58 -8.34
N ALA A 256 3.67 10.05 -7.11
CA ALA A 256 2.74 10.46 -6.07
C ALA A 256 2.89 11.93 -5.62
N TYR A 257 4.11 12.48 -5.70
CA TYR A 257 4.40 13.87 -5.31
C TYR A 257 4.51 14.82 -6.51
N GLY A 258 4.22 14.36 -7.74
CA GLY A 258 4.24 15.17 -8.95
C GLY A 258 5.65 15.63 -9.37
N LEU A 259 6.69 14.88 -9.00
CA LEU A 259 8.09 15.16 -9.35
C LEU A 259 8.40 14.59 -10.75
N GLU A 260 7.78 15.18 -11.79
CA GLU A 260 7.77 14.64 -13.15
C GLU A 260 9.19 14.55 -13.76
N GLU A 261 10.06 15.56 -13.52
CA GLU A 261 11.45 15.55 -14.02
C GLU A 261 12.22 14.35 -13.47
N GLN A 262 12.14 14.13 -12.15
CA GLN A 262 12.80 13.01 -11.47
C GLN A 262 12.21 11.69 -11.95
N LYS A 263 10.89 11.60 -12.02
CA LYS A 263 10.19 10.40 -12.51
C LYS A 263 10.67 10.02 -13.89
N GLU A 264 10.69 10.95 -14.84
CA GLU A 264 11.11 10.66 -16.20
C GLU A 264 12.60 10.26 -16.28
N LYS A 265 13.50 11.00 -15.61
CA LYS A 265 14.93 10.67 -15.56
C LYS A 265 15.15 9.22 -15.09
N TYR A 266 14.58 8.86 -13.96
CA TYR A 266 14.80 7.53 -13.35
C TYR A 266 13.97 6.42 -14.00
N TYR A 267 12.86 6.74 -14.66
CA TYR A 267 12.14 5.81 -15.52
C TYR A 267 12.99 5.43 -16.74
N GLN A 268 13.65 6.38 -17.39
CA GLN A 268 14.57 6.10 -18.49
C GLN A 268 15.73 5.23 -18.03
N GLN A 269 16.31 5.52 -16.88
CA GLN A 269 17.36 4.67 -16.28
C GLN A 269 16.84 3.23 -16.05
N ALA A 270 15.66 3.08 -15.46
CA ALA A 270 15.05 1.77 -15.18
C ALA A 270 14.77 0.99 -16.50
N SER A 271 14.24 1.68 -17.51
CA SER A 271 13.87 1.08 -18.80
C SER A 271 15.08 0.62 -19.63
N ASN A 272 16.26 1.22 -19.39
CA ASN A 272 17.51 0.90 -20.09
C ASN A 272 18.37 -0.15 -19.35
N LEU A 273 17.89 -0.71 -18.25
CA LEU A 273 18.61 -1.77 -17.55
C LEU A 273 18.69 -3.03 -18.42
N THR A 274 19.91 -3.57 -18.57
CA THR A 274 20.18 -4.80 -19.37
C THR A 274 20.24 -6.06 -18.53
N CYS A 275 20.09 -5.96 -17.20
CA CYS A 275 20.06 -7.11 -16.28
C CYS A 275 18.63 -7.65 -16.11
N SER A 276 18.50 -8.80 -15.46
CA SER A 276 17.19 -9.33 -15.05
C SER A 276 16.49 -8.34 -14.10
N ILE A 277 15.24 -8.02 -14.38
CA ILE A 277 14.45 -7.05 -13.63
C ILE A 277 13.53 -7.77 -12.66
N ASN A 278 13.55 -7.36 -11.38
CA ASN A 278 12.68 -7.92 -10.36
C ASN A 278 11.20 -7.47 -10.57
N ARG A 279 10.28 -8.19 -9.92
CA ARG A 279 8.83 -7.95 -10.10
C ARG A 279 8.38 -6.54 -9.67
N ASN A 280 9.04 -5.92 -8.68
CA ASN A 280 8.71 -4.58 -8.23
C ASN A 280 8.97 -3.55 -9.33
N LEU A 281 10.19 -3.57 -9.86
CA LEU A 281 10.61 -2.63 -10.90
C LEU A 281 9.89 -2.90 -12.22
N ALA A 282 9.69 -4.17 -12.61
CA ALA A 282 8.92 -4.53 -13.80
C ALA A 282 7.48 -4.00 -13.73
N GLY A 283 6.84 -4.11 -12.56
CA GLY A 283 5.51 -3.54 -12.31
C GLY A 283 5.50 -2.01 -12.47
N SER A 284 6.46 -1.30 -11.87
CA SER A 284 6.56 0.16 -11.97
C SER A 284 6.81 0.63 -13.41
N ILE A 285 7.73 0.00 -14.14
CA ILE A 285 7.99 0.31 -15.55
C ILE A 285 6.71 0.12 -16.39
N LYS A 286 6.01 -1.01 -16.20
CA LYS A 286 4.77 -1.30 -16.92
C LYS A 286 3.68 -0.28 -16.59
N SER A 287 3.48 0.05 -15.31
CA SER A 287 2.45 0.99 -14.88
C SER A 287 2.70 2.40 -15.42
N ILE A 288 3.94 2.89 -15.32
CA ILE A 288 4.32 4.20 -15.87
C ILE A 288 4.14 4.22 -17.38
N LYS A 289 4.59 3.18 -18.10
CA LYS A 289 4.41 3.06 -19.55
C LYS A 289 2.92 3.12 -19.94
N ASN A 290 2.08 2.42 -19.20
CA ASN A 290 0.63 2.36 -19.46
C ASN A 290 -0.08 3.69 -19.23
N THR A 291 0.50 4.58 -18.45
CA THR A 291 -0.12 5.85 -18.02
C THR A 291 0.63 7.09 -18.49
N SER A 292 1.65 6.96 -19.31
CA SER A 292 2.33 8.10 -19.92
C SER A 292 1.42 8.84 -20.90
N ILE A 293 1.60 10.16 -21.03
CA ILE A 293 0.92 10.94 -22.07
C ILE A 293 1.28 10.34 -23.43
N GLY A 294 0.26 10.11 -24.26
CA GLY A 294 0.42 9.45 -25.54
C GLY A 294 0.22 7.94 -25.53
N ALA A 295 0.22 7.29 -24.37
CA ALA A 295 -0.11 5.87 -24.25
C ALA A 295 -1.61 5.62 -24.42
N VAL A 296 -1.96 4.46 -24.98
CA VAL A 296 -3.35 3.98 -24.96
C VAL A 296 -3.60 3.37 -23.58
N MET A 297 -4.55 3.95 -22.83
CA MET A 297 -4.91 3.45 -21.51
C MET A 297 -5.40 2.00 -21.62
N PRO A 298 -4.89 1.06 -20.81
CA PRO A 298 -5.40 -0.32 -20.78
C PRO A 298 -6.91 -0.37 -20.61
N ASP A 299 -7.58 -1.28 -21.32
CA ASP A 299 -9.04 -1.40 -21.24
C ASP A 299 -9.45 -2.01 -19.89
N TYR A 300 -10.62 -1.62 -19.42
CA TYR A 300 -11.19 -2.11 -18.17
C TYR A 300 -12.65 -2.52 -18.39
N THR A 301 -13.00 -3.74 -18.00
CA THR A 301 -14.37 -4.25 -18.00
C THR A 301 -15.05 -3.85 -16.69
N PHE A 302 -16.14 -3.09 -16.79
CA PHE A 302 -16.89 -2.65 -15.63
C PHE A 302 -17.44 -3.83 -14.83
N THR A 303 -17.47 -3.66 -13.52
CA THR A 303 -18.01 -4.67 -12.58
C THR A 303 -19.55 -4.66 -12.59
N ALA A 304 -20.14 -5.55 -11.80
CA ALA A 304 -21.58 -5.51 -11.52
C ALA A 304 -22.01 -4.30 -10.67
N ASN A 305 -21.04 -3.56 -10.10
CA ASN A 305 -21.30 -2.38 -9.27
C ASN A 305 -21.36 -1.07 -10.07
N VAL A 306 -21.16 -1.13 -11.39
CA VAL A 306 -21.18 0.04 -12.25
C VAL A 306 -22.54 0.72 -12.25
N THR A 307 -22.53 2.06 -12.20
CA THR A 307 -23.73 2.89 -12.33
C THR A 307 -23.63 3.76 -13.58
N ASN A 308 -24.80 4.11 -14.15
CA ASN A 308 -24.96 5.04 -15.29
C ASN A 308 -24.20 4.62 -16.57
N ALA A 309 -23.71 3.38 -16.67
CA ALA A 309 -23.01 2.88 -17.84
C ALA A 309 -23.98 2.19 -18.83
N LYS A 310 -23.91 2.58 -20.10
CA LYS A 310 -24.47 1.80 -21.22
C LYS A 310 -23.41 0.86 -21.83
N ALA A 311 -22.16 1.18 -21.68
CA ALA A 311 -21.02 0.40 -22.16
C ALA A 311 -20.62 -0.64 -21.09
N LYS A 312 -20.05 -1.78 -21.56
CA LYS A 312 -19.56 -2.84 -20.67
C LYS A 312 -18.09 -2.64 -20.27
N LYS A 313 -17.39 -1.73 -20.92
CA LYS A 313 -15.96 -1.49 -20.71
C LYS A 313 -15.56 -0.06 -21.07
N LEU A 314 -14.43 0.39 -20.55
CA LEU A 314 -13.92 1.76 -20.73
C LEU A 314 -13.75 2.14 -22.21
N SER A 315 -13.18 1.25 -23.03
CA SER A 315 -12.96 1.51 -24.46
C SER A 315 -14.26 1.62 -25.27
N ALA A 316 -15.37 1.08 -24.79
CA ALA A 316 -16.66 1.14 -25.45
C ALA A 316 -17.49 2.37 -25.07
N VAL A 317 -17.04 3.20 -24.13
CA VAL A 317 -17.66 4.49 -23.80
C VAL A 317 -17.44 5.46 -24.95
N LYS A 318 -18.54 5.88 -25.57
CA LYS A 318 -18.53 6.79 -26.71
C LYS A 318 -18.50 8.25 -26.24
N ALA A 319 -17.37 8.92 -26.46
CA ALA A 319 -17.16 10.34 -26.25
C ALA A 319 -15.92 10.80 -27.03
N ASP A 320 -15.83 12.08 -27.33
CA ASP A 320 -14.63 12.65 -27.98
C ASP A 320 -13.47 12.74 -27.00
N LYS A 321 -13.79 13.03 -25.73
CA LYS A 321 -12.84 12.94 -24.64
C LYS A 321 -13.49 12.21 -23.46
N LYS A 322 -12.66 11.52 -22.65
CA LYS A 322 -13.09 10.91 -21.39
C LYS A 322 -12.22 11.44 -20.25
N VAL A 323 -12.86 11.92 -19.20
CA VAL A 323 -12.17 12.25 -17.94
C VAL A 323 -12.29 11.03 -17.04
N VAL A 324 -11.19 10.32 -16.87
CA VAL A 324 -11.10 9.16 -15.96
C VAL A 324 -10.67 9.68 -14.60
N LEU A 325 -11.49 9.45 -13.59
CA LEU A 325 -11.28 9.87 -12.20
C LEU A 325 -11.11 8.65 -11.31
N PHE A 326 -10.02 8.59 -10.55
CA PHE A 326 -9.83 7.67 -9.44
C PHE A 326 -10.06 8.42 -8.13
N TRP A 327 -10.97 7.92 -7.30
CA TRP A 327 -11.42 8.59 -6.09
C TRP A 327 -11.81 7.60 -4.99
N ALA A 328 -12.20 8.09 -3.81
CA ALA A 328 -12.78 7.25 -2.77
C ALA A 328 -13.84 8.06 -1.98
N SER A 329 -14.89 7.37 -1.55
CA SER A 329 -15.97 7.96 -0.75
C SER A 329 -15.52 8.47 0.62
N THR A 330 -14.35 8.03 1.08
CA THR A 330 -13.71 8.46 2.34
C THR A 330 -12.65 9.54 2.15
N CYS A 331 -12.38 9.96 0.90
CA CYS A 331 -11.34 10.94 0.59
C CYS A 331 -11.89 12.37 0.65
N PRO A 332 -11.50 13.22 1.62
CA PRO A 332 -12.03 14.59 1.74
C PRO A 332 -11.76 15.46 0.51
N HIS A 333 -10.55 15.36 -0.08
CA HIS A 333 -10.18 16.10 -1.29
C HIS A 333 -11.04 15.68 -2.48
N CYS A 334 -11.34 14.38 -2.63
CA CYS A 334 -12.23 13.90 -3.68
C CYS A 334 -13.63 14.48 -3.49
N LEU A 335 -14.16 14.43 -2.26
CA LEU A 335 -15.51 14.92 -1.95
C LEU A 335 -15.65 16.44 -2.18
N SER A 336 -14.59 17.21 -2.06
CA SER A 336 -14.61 18.66 -2.37
C SER A 336 -14.61 18.93 -3.89
N GLU A 337 -14.14 18.02 -4.72
CA GLU A 337 -14.13 18.19 -6.18
C GLU A 337 -15.40 17.68 -6.87
N LEU A 338 -16.10 16.68 -6.30
CA LEU A 338 -17.34 16.16 -6.91
C LEU A 338 -18.39 17.21 -7.22
N PRO A 339 -18.68 18.22 -6.35
CA PRO A 339 -19.60 19.30 -6.68
C PRO A 339 -19.16 20.12 -7.90
N ILE A 340 -17.86 20.42 -8.03
CA ILE A 340 -17.31 21.17 -9.17
C ILE A 340 -17.52 20.39 -10.48
N ILE A 341 -17.29 19.06 -10.44
CA ILE A 341 -17.57 18.19 -11.60
C ILE A 341 -19.07 18.23 -11.92
N LEU A 342 -19.94 18.12 -10.92
CA LEU A 342 -21.39 18.08 -11.08
C LEU A 342 -21.94 19.37 -11.72
N GLU A 343 -21.49 20.52 -11.24
CA GLU A 343 -21.87 21.83 -11.80
C GLU A 343 -21.48 21.95 -13.28
N ASN A 344 -20.34 21.39 -13.68
CA ASN A 344 -19.82 21.48 -15.04
C ASN A 344 -20.25 20.32 -15.94
N TYR A 345 -20.86 19.26 -15.39
CA TYR A 345 -21.14 18.03 -16.16
C TYR A 345 -22.01 18.25 -17.39
N LYS A 346 -23.03 19.13 -17.30
CA LYS A 346 -23.87 19.50 -18.46
C LYS A 346 -23.05 20.14 -19.58
N LYS A 347 -22.09 21.03 -19.27
CA LYS A 347 -21.19 21.64 -20.23
C LYS A 347 -20.26 20.61 -20.86
N LEU A 348 -19.75 19.67 -20.06
CA LEU A 348 -18.91 18.57 -20.58
C LEU A 348 -19.69 17.73 -21.57
N LYS A 349 -20.93 17.37 -21.28
CA LYS A 349 -21.80 16.59 -22.19
C LYS A 349 -22.07 17.33 -23.50
N GLN A 350 -22.24 18.66 -23.46
CA GLN A 350 -22.40 19.47 -24.67
C GLN A 350 -21.13 19.45 -25.56
N LYS A 351 -19.95 19.30 -24.98
CA LYS A 351 -18.67 19.16 -25.68
C LYS A 351 -18.34 17.67 -25.98
N ASN A 352 -19.30 16.75 -25.86
CA ASN A 352 -19.12 15.31 -26.01
C ASN A 352 -17.99 14.72 -25.15
N ILE A 353 -17.87 15.22 -23.89
CA ILE A 353 -16.93 14.72 -22.90
C ILE A 353 -17.71 13.88 -21.86
N GLU A 354 -17.22 12.68 -21.56
CA GLU A 354 -17.79 11.80 -20.53
C GLU A 354 -16.85 11.70 -19.34
N VAL A 355 -17.42 11.57 -18.15
CA VAL A 355 -16.68 11.27 -16.91
C VAL A 355 -16.85 9.80 -16.58
N VAL A 356 -15.73 9.12 -16.33
CA VAL A 356 -15.70 7.71 -15.90
C VAL A 356 -14.92 7.65 -14.61
N ALA A 357 -15.60 7.36 -13.51
CA ALA A 357 -15.01 7.36 -12.18
C ALA A 357 -14.84 5.93 -11.63
N PHE A 358 -13.66 5.64 -11.11
CA PHE A 358 -13.31 4.39 -10.45
C PHE A 358 -13.09 4.65 -8.96
N ALA A 359 -13.96 4.07 -8.12
CA ALA A 359 -13.91 4.29 -6.68
C ALA A 359 -13.05 3.25 -5.98
N LEU A 360 -12.04 3.71 -5.24
CA LEU A 360 -11.19 2.92 -4.36
C LEU A 360 -11.89 2.66 -3.01
N ASP A 361 -13.15 2.26 -3.08
CA ASP A 361 -13.98 2.00 -1.92
C ASP A 361 -13.89 0.54 -1.47
N THR A 362 -14.22 0.32 -0.21
CA THR A 362 -14.34 -1.00 0.41
C THR A 362 -15.72 -1.21 1.02
N ASP A 363 -16.52 -0.15 1.12
CA ASP A 363 -17.87 -0.16 1.70
C ASP A 363 -18.91 0.13 0.61
N MET A 364 -19.73 -0.88 0.31
CA MET A 364 -20.80 -0.79 -0.70
C MET A 364 -21.88 0.24 -0.33
N LYS A 365 -22.19 0.38 0.97
CA LYS A 365 -23.25 1.30 1.40
C LYS A 365 -22.79 2.75 1.20
N LEU A 366 -21.58 3.05 1.64
CA LEU A 366 -20.98 4.39 1.48
C LEU A 366 -20.78 4.73 -0.01
N TYR A 367 -20.26 3.77 -0.80
CA TYR A 367 -20.13 3.94 -2.24
C TYR A 367 -21.48 4.31 -2.90
N LYS A 368 -22.55 3.55 -2.62
CA LYS A 368 -23.90 3.84 -3.16
C LYS A 368 -24.43 5.19 -2.71
N GLU A 369 -24.24 5.55 -1.44
CA GLU A 369 -24.65 6.85 -0.92
C GLU A 369 -23.97 8.01 -1.67
N LYS A 370 -22.65 7.94 -1.84
CA LYS A 370 -21.88 9.00 -2.47
C LYS A 370 -22.03 9.05 -3.99
N THR A 371 -22.30 7.92 -4.65
CA THR A 371 -22.51 7.87 -6.10
C THR A 371 -23.96 8.16 -6.53
N ALA A 372 -24.94 8.04 -5.64
CA ALA A 372 -26.36 8.26 -5.96
C ALA A 372 -26.66 9.61 -6.66
N PRO A 373 -26.08 10.75 -6.28
CA PRO A 373 -26.33 12.05 -6.94
C PRO A 373 -25.49 12.24 -8.22
N LEU A 374 -24.54 11.34 -8.55
CA LEU A 374 -23.58 11.53 -9.62
C LEU A 374 -24.13 10.99 -10.95
N PRO A 375 -24.28 11.81 -11.99
CA PRO A 375 -24.92 11.40 -13.25
C PRO A 375 -23.97 10.68 -14.21
N TRP A 376 -22.66 10.63 -13.93
CA TRP A 376 -21.66 9.98 -14.78
C TRP A 376 -21.43 8.52 -14.41
N ILE A 377 -20.59 7.84 -15.20
CA ILE A 377 -20.24 6.43 -14.97
C ILE A 377 -19.38 6.33 -13.71
N ASN A 378 -19.82 5.53 -12.75
CA ASN A 378 -19.03 5.17 -11.57
C ASN A 378 -18.94 3.64 -11.47
N ASP A 379 -17.77 3.13 -11.12
CA ASP A 379 -17.57 1.69 -10.87
C ASP A 379 -16.63 1.48 -9.68
N THR A 380 -16.75 0.33 -9.03
CA THR A 380 -15.88 -0.10 -7.94
C THR A 380 -15.75 -1.61 -7.87
N GLU A 381 -14.52 -2.10 -7.62
CA GLU A 381 -14.27 -3.50 -7.26
C GLU A 381 -14.50 -3.79 -5.78
N LEU A 382 -14.73 -2.76 -4.96
CA LEU A 382 -14.80 -2.82 -3.48
C LEU A 382 -13.56 -3.42 -2.82
N LYS A 383 -12.41 -3.25 -3.42
CA LYS A 383 -11.12 -3.77 -2.93
C LYS A 383 -10.17 -2.65 -2.45
N GLY A 384 -10.64 -1.41 -2.42
CA GLY A 384 -9.83 -0.26 -2.06
C GLY A 384 -8.57 -0.18 -2.92
N TRP A 385 -7.43 0.05 -2.31
CA TRP A 385 -6.12 0.10 -2.98
C TRP A 385 -5.65 -1.25 -3.57
N GLN A 386 -6.36 -2.35 -3.30
CA GLN A 386 -6.11 -3.66 -3.93
C GLN A 386 -6.96 -3.88 -5.18
N SER A 387 -7.71 -2.88 -5.62
CA SER A 387 -8.41 -2.89 -6.90
C SER A 387 -7.43 -3.01 -8.05
N SER A 388 -7.77 -3.83 -9.05
CA SER A 388 -6.89 -4.10 -10.19
C SER A 388 -6.49 -2.83 -10.95
N TYR A 389 -7.36 -1.84 -10.97
CA TYR A 389 -7.10 -0.57 -11.64
C TYR A 389 -6.12 0.33 -10.85
N ALA A 390 -5.95 0.16 -9.54
CA ALA A 390 -4.96 0.93 -8.78
C ALA A 390 -3.53 0.65 -9.30
N GLU A 391 -3.19 -0.63 -9.47
CA GLU A 391 -1.89 -1.02 -10.03
C GLU A 391 -1.82 -0.75 -11.55
N THR A 392 -2.86 -1.16 -12.29
CA THR A 392 -2.87 -1.07 -13.77
C THR A 392 -2.68 0.35 -14.26
N TYR A 393 -3.30 1.32 -13.58
CA TYR A 393 -3.28 2.73 -13.95
C TYR A 393 -2.37 3.59 -13.05
N ASN A 394 -1.45 2.96 -12.33
CA ASN A 394 -0.44 3.64 -11.52
C ASN A 394 -1.03 4.67 -10.55
N VAL A 395 -2.13 4.31 -9.86
CA VAL A 395 -2.83 5.21 -8.93
C VAL A 395 -2.19 5.08 -7.55
N HIS A 396 -1.56 6.16 -7.08
CA HIS A 396 -0.89 6.21 -5.77
C HIS A 396 -1.56 7.18 -4.79
N ALA A 397 -2.46 8.01 -5.27
CA ALA A 397 -3.22 8.99 -4.48
C ALA A 397 -4.62 9.18 -5.07
N THR A 398 -5.54 9.74 -4.28
CA THR A 398 -6.85 10.17 -4.74
C THR A 398 -7.11 11.63 -4.34
N PRO A 399 -7.70 12.44 -5.21
CA PRO A 399 -8.11 12.12 -6.59
C PRO A 399 -6.93 12.02 -7.57
N THR A 400 -7.04 11.16 -8.57
CA THR A 400 -6.13 11.09 -9.74
C THR A 400 -6.95 11.19 -11.01
N TYR A 401 -6.48 11.97 -11.98
CA TYR A 401 -7.17 12.23 -13.24
C TYR A 401 -6.35 11.85 -14.46
N TYR A 402 -7.02 11.27 -15.44
CA TYR A 402 -6.51 11.10 -16.80
C TYR A 402 -7.54 11.61 -17.79
N VAL A 403 -7.10 12.36 -18.80
CA VAL A 403 -7.96 12.74 -19.93
C VAL A 403 -7.59 11.90 -21.13
N LEU A 404 -8.56 11.19 -21.67
CA LEU A 404 -8.40 10.34 -22.84
C LEU A 404 -9.05 10.96 -24.06
N ASP A 405 -8.47 10.73 -25.25
CA ASP A 405 -9.13 11.00 -26.53
C ASP A 405 -10.17 9.90 -26.86
N LYS A 406 -10.81 10.03 -28.02
CA LYS A 406 -11.78 9.04 -28.54
C LYS A 406 -11.21 7.63 -28.69
N ASN A 407 -9.90 7.49 -28.86
CA ASN A 407 -9.19 6.22 -29.03
C ASN A 407 -8.62 5.68 -27.70
N ASN A 408 -8.99 6.27 -26.57
CA ASN A 408 -8.48 5.98 -25.23
C ASN A 408 -6.98 6.29 -25.04
N LYS A 409 -6.41 7.16 -25.89
CA LYS A 409 -5.05 7.64 -25.73
C LYS A 409 -5.04 8.73 -24.66
N ILE A 410 -4.13 8.65 -23.70
CA ILE A 410 -3.96 9.65 -22.64
C ILE A 410 -3.41 10.92 -23.27
N ILE A 411 -4.15 12.00 -23.18
CA ILE A 411 -3.76 13.30 -23.74
C ILE A 411 -3.39 14.32 -22.67
N GLU A 412 -3.83 14.08 -21.44
CA GLU A 412 -3.57 14.99 -20.31
C GLU A 412 -3.66 14.25 -18.96
N LYS A 413 -2.92 14.73 -17.95
CA LYS A 413 -2.94 14.26 -16.55
C LYS A 413 -3.10 15.50 -15.64
N PRO A 414 -4.29 16.08 -15.53
CA PRO A 414 -4.50 17.29 -14.73
C PRO A 414 -4.34 16.99 -13.24
N ALA A 415 -3.74 17.92 -12.50
CA ALA A 415 -3.52 17.79 -11.05
C ALA A 415 -4.84 17.79 -10.25
N ASN A 416 -5.87 18.46 -10.78
CA ASN A 416 -7.22 18.52 -10.21
C ASN A 416 -8.23 18.85 -11.33
N PHE A 417 -9.53 18.79 -11.01
CA PHE A 417 -10.56 19.01 -12.02
C PHE A 417 -10.60 20.47 -12.53
N SER A 418 -10.29 21.45 -11.70
CA SER A 418 -10.24 22.85 -12.12
C SER A 418 -9.12 23.11 -13.13
N ALA A 419 -7.97 22.45 -12.98
CA ALA A 419 -6.89 22.51 -13.98
C ALA A 419 -7.36 21.95 -15.34
N PHE A 420 -8.14 20.87 -15.34
CA PHE A 420 -8.73 20.36 -16.58
C PHE A 420 -9.73 21.34 -17.20
N LEU A 421 -10.58 21.97 -16.39
CA LEU A 421 -11.57 22.95 -16.91
C LEU A 421 -10.88 24.13 -17.63
N SER A 422 -9.75 24.61 -17.10
CA SER A 422 -9.00 25.71 -17.73
C SER A 422 -8.43 25.35 -19.11
N THR A 423 -8.31 24.07 -19.45
CA THR A 423 -7.87 23.62 -20.80
C THR A 423 -9.04 23.53 -21.79
N LEU A 424 -10.27 23.72 -21.35
CA LEU A 424 -11.48 23.68 -22.20
C LEU A 424 -11.95 25.06 -22.66
N GLU A 425 -11.43 26.11 -22.04
CA GLU A 425 -11.66 27.51 -22.45
C GLU A 425 -10.81 27.87 -23.66
#